data_f1f27af4c147b82d2fbe202884ca7b35
#
_entry.id   f1f27af4c147b82d2fbe202884ca7b35
#
_cell.length_a   1.000
_cell.length_b   1.000
_cell.length_c   1.000
_cell.angle_alpha   90.00
_cell.angle_beta   90.00
_cell.angle_gamma   90.00
#
_symmetry.space_group_name_H-M   'P 1'
#
loop_
_entity.id
_entity.type
_entity.pdbx_description
1 polymer ?
#
loop_
_entity_poly.entity_id
_entity_poly.type
_entity_poly.pdbx_seq_one_letter_code
_entity_poly.pdbx_strand_id
1 'polypeptide(L)'
;MQMRTTAYKEIEDVLFLWFKRARSANFPISGPILEEKAKEMATRMGIEDFRVSDGWLSRFKKRHGLVFKTVSGESAAVNRDICSHWQQGRLQEILETYEQRDVFNIDEMGLFYKALPTKTLAYKGETCVGGKRSKDRITVLVGANMDGSEKLKMVVVGKSKHPRCFKGVRMLPVTYHANGKAWMTQAIFETWLREEDRRFAQQNRKVIFIVDQCPAHGQVDRLKSISLEFLPPNATAIIQPMDQGIIQNLKVLYRRQVLQRMLLCADNKKDYNVDLLSALHILTNAWECVKVSTVQRCFHHAGFSIQEVLPDEEDNIAEAEEADILFSQVTQSTSFTREDYETLDANVATCREDSLEELIAEVQDEDPCSSGDEMVCDPGPISVPDSAARDAVILLQRYFEHDGGTEFLPSLSAMHSYFVRKCWNKAKQTVITSFFPSQ
;
A
#
# COMPACT_ATOMS: atom_id res chain seq x y z
N MET A 1 39.54 -1.52 12.40
CA MET A 1 39.18 -2.05 13.73
C MET A 1 37.94 -2.93 13.55
N GLN A 2 38.10 -4.27 13.53
CA GLN A 2 36.97 -5.21 13.36
C GLN A 2 36.09 -5.13 14.62
N MET A 3 34.81 -4.74 14.43
CA MET A 3 33.84 -4.84 15.52
C MET A 3 33.62 -6.34 15.84
N ARG A 4 33.91 -6.72 17.08
CA ARG A 4 33.58 -8.06 17.57
C ARG A 4 32.07 -8.23 17.54
N THR A 5 31.57 -9.24 16.84
CA THR A 5 30.19 -9.68 16.89
C THR A 5 29.77 -9.95 18.34
N THR A 6 28.61 -9.46 18.74
CA THR A 6 28.07 -9.67 20.09
C THR A 6 27.62 -11.13 20.24
N ALA A 7 27.85 -11.71 21.40
CA ALA A 7 27.44 -13.09 21.73
C ALA A 7 25.91 -13.26 21.70
N TYR A 8 25.15 -12.15 21.76
CA TYR A 8 23.67 -12.13 21.82
C TYR A 8 23.13 -11.14 20.77
N LYS A 9 23.54 -11.32 19.52
CA LYS A 9 23.16 -10.41 18.43
C LYS A 9 21.65 -10.36 18.20
N GLU A 10 21.00 -11.51 18.24
CA GLU A 10 19.53 -11.61 18.03
C GLU A 10 18.75 -10.80 19.09
N ILE A 11 19.10 -10.91 20.37
CA ILE A 11 18.46 -10.09 21.43
C ILE A 11 18.70 -8.60 21.16
N GLU A 12 19.91 -8.25 20.73
CA GLU A 12 20.26 -6.85 20.44
C GLU A 12 19.44 -6.30 19.26
N ASP A 13 19.29 -7.08 18.20
CA ASP A 13 18.55 -6.70 17.01
C ASP A 13 17.05 -6.51 17.34
N VAL A 14 16.44 -7.46 18.08
CA VAL A 14 15.03 -7.37 18.51
C VAL A 14 14.83 -6.19 19.47
N LEU A 15 15.73 -5.98 20.42
CA LEU A 15 15.66 -4.87 21.38
C LEU A 15 15.77 -3.52 20.64
N PHE A 16 16.64 -3.42 19.64
CA PHE A 16 16.80 -2.20 18.87
C PHE A 16 15.57 -1.92 18.00
N LEU A 17 14.98 -2.95 17.41
CA LEU A 17 13.74 -2.84 16.65
C LEU A 17 12.59 -2.35 17.55
N TRP A 18 12.42 -2.96 18.74
CA TRP A 18 11.45 -2.50 19.71
C TRP A 18 11.70 -1.06 20.16
N PHE A 19 12.97 -0.70 20.42
CA PHE A 19 13.35 0.66 20.79
C PHE A 19 12.92 1.69 19.74
N LYS A 20 13.20 1.41 18.46
CA LYS A 20 12.78 2.28 17.36
C LYS A 20 11.25 2.48 17.36
N ARG A 21 10.49 1.40 17.50
CA ARG A 21 9.02 1.43 17.53
C ARG A 21 8.47 2.18 18.74
N ALA A 22 8.98 1.91 19.90
CA ALA A 22 8.57 2.63 21.11
C ALA A 22 8.88 4.13 21.04
N ARG A 23 10.00 4.51 20.39
CA ARG A 23 10.33 5.92 20.11
C ARG A 23 9.42 6.55 19.08
N SER A 24 9.03 5.82 18.03
CA SER A 24 8.05 6.32 17.05
C SER A 24 6.69 6.60 17.70
N ALA A 25 6.31 5.79 18.71
CA ALA A 25 5.11 6.02 19.53
C ALA A 25 5.30 7.08 20.64
N ASN A 26 6.41 7.84 20.64
CA ASN A 26 6.77 8.80 21.70
C ASN A 26 6.85 8.22 23.11
N PHE A 27 7.01 6.90 23.24
CA PHE A 27 7.12 6.27 24.56
C PHE A 27 8.45 6.66 25.22
N PRO A 28 8.45 7.17 26.49
CA PRO A 28 9.66 7.51 27.20
C PRO A 28 10.41 6.25 27.64
N ILE A 29 11.62 6.04 27.12
CA ILE A 29 12.42 4.85 27.39
C ILE A 29 13.59 5.22 28.28
N SER A 30 13.59 4.68 29.50
CA SER A 30 14.70 4.80 30.44
C SER A 30 15.63 3.59 30.38
N GLY A 31 16.82 3.69 31.03
CA GLY A 31 17.74 2.57 31.16
C GLY A 31 17.11 1.32 31.77
N PRO A 32 16.39 1.44 32.90
CA PRO A 32 15.65 0.33 33.50
C PRO A 32 14.61 -0.31 32.57
N ILE A 33 13.89 0.48 31.78
CA ILE A 33 12.91 -0.04 30.84
C ILE A 33 13.61 -0.88 29.74
N LEU A 34 14.74 -0.41 29.21
CA LEU A 34 15.54 -1.19 28.23
C LEU A 34 16.08 -2.49 28.86
N GLU A 35 16.51 -2.44 30.10
CA GLU A 35 17.02 -3.61 30.83
C GLU A 35 15.93 -4.67 31.00
N GLU A 36 14.74 -4.26 31.49
CA GLU A 36 13.61 -5.17 31.69
C GLU A 36 13.13 -5.77 30.38
N LYS A 37 13.07 -4.94 29.33
CA LYS A 37 12.66 -5.40 28.00
C LYS A 37 13.65 -6.39 27.39
N ALA A 38 14.95 -6.18 27.57
CA ALA A 38 15.97 -7.12 27.14
C ALA A 38 15.86 -8.48 27.85
N LYS A 39 15.56 -8.49 29.17
CA LYS A 39 15.32 -9.72 29.94
C LYS A 39 14.08 -10.46 29.44
N GLU A 40 12.98 -9.74 29.22
CA GLU A 40 11.75 -10.30 28.69
C GLU A 40 11.98 -10.97 27.32
N MET A 41 12.71 -10.29 26.42
CA MET A 41 13.04 -10.83 25.10
C MET A 41 13.89 -12.08 25.20
N ALA A 42 14.95 -12.08 26.01
CA ALA A 42 15.78 -13.26 26.22
C ALA A 42 14.98 -14.47 26.71
N THR A 43 14.07 -14.25 27.66
CA THR A 43 13.20 -15.31 28.20
C THR A 43 12.29 -15.88 27.10
N ARG A 44 11.67 -15.02 26.29
CA ARG A 44 10.79 -15.46 25.21
C ARG A 44 11.51 -16.14 24.04
N MET A 45 12.78 -15.77 23.81
CA MET A 45 13.65 -16.42 22.82
C MET A 45 14.28 -17.72 23.34
N GLY A 46 14.02 -18.12 24.61
CA GLY A 46 14.59 -19.32 25.20
C GLY A 46 16.09 -19.23 25.51
N ILE A 47 16.64 -18.01 25.62
CA ILE A 47 18.06 -17.77 25.89
C ILE A 47 18.24 -17.58 27.41
N GLU A 48 18.48 -18.70 28.11
CA GLU A 48 18.52 -18.72 29.58
C GLU A 48 19.82 -18.15 30.18
N ASP A 49 20.91 -18.15 29.45
CA ASP A 49 22.23 -17.71 29.91
C ASP A 49 22.45 -16.19 29.72
N PHE A 50 21.51 -15.48 29.12
CA PHE A 50 21.61 -14.04 28.93
C PHE A 50 21.34 -13.27 30.24
N ARG A 51 22.30 -12.43 30.60
CA ARG A 51 22.17 -11.47 31.70
C ARG A 51 22.44 -10.06 31.24
N VAL A 52 21.45 -9.19 31.44
CA VAL A 52 21.63 -7.76 31.18
C VAL A 52 22.56 -7.19 32.25
N SER A 53 23.76 -6.82 31.85
CA SER A 53 24.69 -6.08 32.71
C SER A 53 24.75 -4.62 32.27
N ASP A 54 25.09 -3.72 33.18
CA ASP A 54 25.32 -2.29 32.88
C ASP A 54 26.33 -2.13 31.74
N GLY A 55 27.36 -2.98 31.72
CA GLY A 55 28.35 -2.97 30.62
C GLY A 55 27.79 -3.40 29.28
N TRP A 56 26.86 -4.38 29.25
CA TRP A 56 26.17 -4.77 28.02
C TRP A 56 25.27 -3.65 27.51
N LEU A 57 24.42 -3.10 28.40
CA LEU A 57 23.49 -2.01 28.07
C LEU A 57 24.24 -0.75 27.64
N SER A 58 25.38 -0.43 28.27
CA SER A 58 26.23 0.70 27.86
C SER A 58 26.80 0.50 26.45
N ARG A 59 27.29 -0.72 26.14
CA ARG A 59 27.79 -1.05 24.79
C ARG A 59 26.67 -1.05 23.74
N PHE A 60 25.48 -1.56 24.09
CA PHE A 60 24.29 -1.48 23.24
C PHE A 60 23.99 -0.02 22.88
N LYS A 61 23.82 0.85 23.87
CA LYS A 61 23.60 2.28 23.64
C LYS A 61 24.65 2.92 22.75
N LYS A 62 25.93 2.62 22.99
CA LYS A 62 27.05 3.15 22.19
C LYS A 62 27.03 2.66 20.74
N ARG A 63 26.74 1.36 20.49
CA ARG A 63 26.68 0.80 19.13
C ARG A 63 25.55 1.41 18.31
N HIS A 64 24.40 1.68 18.96
CA HIS A 64 23.22 2.22 18.30
C HIS A 64 23.09 3.75 18.41
N GLY A 65 24.11 4.44 18.92
CA GLY A 65 24.13 5.90 19.04
C GLY A 65 23.10 6.47 19.99
N LEU A 66 22.64 5.69 21.00
CA LEU A 66 21.57 6.09 21.91
C LEU A 66 22.12 6.97 23.04
N VAL A 67 21.50 8.14 23.21
CA VAL A 67 21.82 9.10 24.28
C VAL A 67 20.57 9.43 25.08
N PHE A 68 20.72 9.74 26.36
CA PHE A 68 19.61 10.25 27.16
C PHE A 68 19.31 11.70 26.78
N LYS A 69 18.01 11.99 26.54
CA LYS A 69 17.49 13.33 26.41
C LYS A 69 16.34 13.53 27.40
N THR A 70 16.24 14.73 27.96
CA THR A 70 15.11 15.10 28.81
C THR A 70 13.83 15.16 27.95
N VAL A 71 12.79 14.44 28.38
CA VAL A 71 11.47 14.55 27.74
C VAL A 71 10.77 15.73 28.39
N SER A 72 10.59 16.81 27.64
CA SER A 72 9.77 17.94 28.06
C SER A 72 8.53 18.02 27.17
N GLY A 73 7.34 18.00 27.77
CA GLY A 73 6.07 18.27 27.10
C GLY A 73 4.98 17.20 27.30
N GLU A 74 3.84 17.68 27.71
CA GLU A 74 2.59 16.91 27.87
C GLU A 74 1.96 16.62 26.52
N SER A 75 1.65 15.36 26.22
CA SER A 75 0.79 14.98 25.11
C SER A 75 -0.65 14.91 25.60
N ALA A 76 -1.41 15.95 25.41
CA ALA A 76 -2.85 15.89 25.61
C ALA A 76 -3.54 16.37 24.33
N ALA A 77 -4.61 15.68 23.97
CA ALA A 77 -5.67 16.04 23.03
C ALA A 77 -5.27 16.98 21.86
N VAL A 78 -5.60 16.57 20.66
CA VAL A 78 -5.41 17.35 19.44
C VAL A 78 -5.75 18.81 19.67
N ASN A 79 -4.75 19.63 19.77
CA ASN A 79 -4.94 21.05 19.91
C ASN A 79 -4.80 21.67 18.51
N ARG A 80 -5.85 22.31 18.02
CA ARG A 80 -5.79 23.08 16.76
C ARG A 80 -4.61 24.05 16.76
N ASP A 81 -4.22 24.53 17.92
CA ASP A 81 -3.07 25.41 18.10
C ASP A 81 -1.75 24.73 17.70
N ILE A 82 -1.57 23.42 17.95
CA ILE A 82 -0.40 22.66 17.53
C ILE A 82 -0.34 22.56 16.01
N CYS A 83 -1.48 22.26 15.38
CA CYS A 83 -1.57 22.21 13.91
C CYS A 83 -1.28 23.57 13.29
N SER A 84 -1.88 24.63 13.82
CA SER A 84 -1.68 26.01 13.35
C SER A 84 -0.22 26.45 13.55
N HIS A 85 0.40 26.13 14.68
CA HIS A 85 1.79 26.45 14.93
C HIS A 85 2.73 25.71 13.97
N TRP A 86 2.50 24.43 13.71
CA TRP A 86 3.26 23.65 12.75
C TRP A 86 3.09 24.20 11.32
N GLN A 87 1.85 24.55 10.92
CA GLN A 87 1.56 25.13 9.61
C GLN A 87 2.21 26.51 9.43
N GLN A 88 2.23 27.34 10.46
CA GLN A 88 2.80 28.69 10.40
C GLN A 88 4.34 28.71 10.56
N GLY A 89 4.91 27.71 11.19
CA GLY A 89 6.35 27.57 11.40
C GLY A 89 6.97 26.54 10.46
N ARG A 90 6.97 25.30 10.87
CA ARG A 90 7.72 24.24 10.17
C ARG A 90 7.31 24.01 8.72
N LEU A 91 6.01 24.07 8.43
CA LEU A 91 5.52 23.94 7.05
C LEU A 91 6.06 25.08 6.15
N GLN A 92 6.13 26.30 6.65
CA GLN A 92 6.66 27.42 5.86
C GLN A 92 8.14 27.22 5.55
N GLU A 93 8.95 26.76 6.51
CA GLU A 93 10.36 26.41 6.27
C GLU A 93 10.52 25.32 5.19
N ILE A 94 9.62 24.32 5.18
CA ILE A 94 9.60 23.27 4.16
C ILE A 94 9.30 23.89 2.79
N LEU A 95 8.27 24.72 2.68
CA LEU A 95 7.83 25.32 1.42
C LEU A 95 8.83 26.39 0.88
N GLU A 96 9.67 26.96 1.73
CA GLU A 96 10.79 27.80 1.32
C GLU A 96 11.98 26.98 0.80
N THR A 97 12.13 25.74 1.27
CA THR A 97 13.28 24.89 0.95
C THR A 97 13.04 23.97 -0.25
N TYR A 98 11.82 23.47 -0.41
CA TYR A 98 11.45 22.49 -1.43
C TYR A 98 10.43 23.04 -2.42
N GLU A 99 10.59 22.71 -3.70
CA GLU A 99 9.55 22.95 -4.70
C GLU A 99 8.34 22.07 -4.45
N GLN A 100 7.13 22.47 -4.85
CA GLN A 100 5.89 21.71 -4.65
C GLN A 100 5.97 20.28 -5.20
N ARG A 101 6.69 20.08 -6.31
CA ARG A 101 6.91 18.76 -6.90
C ARG A 101 7.80 17.84 -6.04
N ASP A 102 8.56 18.39 -5.11
CA ASP A 102 9.49 17.66 -4.25
C ASP A 102 8.98 17.49 -2.81
N VAL A 103 7.77 17.96 -2.52
CA VAL A 103 7.05 17.76 -1.25
C VAL A 103 6.04 16.65 -1.43
N PHE A 104 6.25 15.50 -0.78
CA PHE A 104 5.36 14.34 -0.84
C PHE A 104 4.67 14.13 0.50
N ASN A 105 3.41 13.70 0.47
CA ASN A 105 2.75 13.11 1.63
C ASN A 105 2.49 11.63 1.36
N ILE A 106 2.65 10.82 2.39
CA ILE A 106 2.59 9.36 2.32
C ILE A 106 1.77 8.86 3.48
N ASP A 107 0.95 7.85 3.23
CA ASP A 107 0.08 7.25 4.24
C ASP A 107 -0.33 5.83 3.87
N GLU A 108 -0.81 5.05 4.84
CA GLU A 108 -1.35 3.72 4.67
C GLU A 108 -2.86 3.70 4.76
N MET A 109 -3.46 2.90 3.88
CA MET A 109 -4.87 2.57 3.98
C MET A 109 -5.10 1.06 4.09
N GLY A 110 -6.05 0.66 4.93
CA GLY A 110 -6.59 -0.70 4.90
C GLY A 110 -7.65 -0.83 3.79
N LEU A 111 -7.66 -1.96 3.08
CA LEU A 111 -8.63 -2.25 2.03
C LEU A 111 -9.15 -3.69 2.13
N PHE A 112 -10.46 -3.87 2.30
CA PHE A 112 -11.13 -5.15 2.10
C PHE A 112 -11.35 -5.37 0.60
N TYR A 113 -10.37 -5.95 -0.07
CA TYR A 113 -10.36 -5.98 -1.54
C TYR A 113 -11.44 -6.89 -2.17
N LYS A 114 -11.98 -7.85 -1.43
CA LYS A 114 -13.09 -8.73 -1.86
C LYS A 114 -14.46 -8.28 -1.34
N ALA A 115 -14.53 -7.16 -0.61
CA ALA A 115 -15.79 -6.77 0.00
C ALA A 115 -16.83 -6.42 -1.06
N LEU A 116 -17.99 -7.04 -0.93
CA LEU A 116 -19.19 -6.79 -1.73
C LEU A 116 -20.24 -6.10 -0.87
N PRO A 117 -21.26 -5.48 -1.49
CA PRO A 117 -22.40 -4.96 -0.78
C PRO A 117 -23.00 -6.00 0.15
N THR A 118 -23.33 -5.60 1.38
CA THR A 118 -23.71 -6.54 2.44
C THR A 118 -25.18 -6.94 2.42
N LYS A 119 -25.98 -6.30 1.58
CA LYS A 119 -27.42 -6.54 1.42
C LYS A 119 -27.75 -6.83 -0.03
N THR A 120 -28.69 -7.70 -0.26
CA THR A 120 -29.25 -8.03 -1.57
C THR A 120 -30.77 -7.94 -1.51
N LEU A 121 -31.40 -7.68 -2.65
CA LEU A 121 -32.83 -7.90 -2.79
C LEU A 121 -33.11 -9.39 -2.92
N ALA A 122 -34.17 -9.83 -2.26
CA ALA A 122 -34.70 -11.15 -2.40
C ALA A 122 -36.24 -11.05 -2.52
N TYR A 123 -36.86 -12.02 -3.13
CA TYR A 123 -38.31 -12.13 -3.11
C TYR A 123 -38.81 -12.33 -1.68
N LYS A 124 -40.00 -11.83 -1.37
CA LYS A 124 -40.59 -11.98 -0.04
C LYS A 124 -40.76 -13.46 0.28
N GLY A 125 -40.00 -13.93 1.30
CA GLY A 125 -39.99 -15.33 1.70
C GLY A 125 -38.80 -16.17 1.16
N GLU A 126 -37.94 -15.58 0.33
CA GLU A 126 -36.72 -16.19 -0.13
C GLU A 126 -35.64 -16.16 0.96
N THR A 127 -35.00 -17.31 1.20
CA THR A 127 -33.86 -17.40 2.10
C THR A 127 -32.59 -17.03 1.34
N CYS A 128 -32.02 -15.86 1.60
CA CYS A 128 -30.74 -15.47 1.04
C CYS A 128 -29.62 -16.22 1.74
N VAL A 129 -29.05 -17.21 1.09
CA VAL A 129 -27.82 -17.87 1.53
C VAL A 129 -26.65 -16.99 1.04
N GLY A 130 -26.26 -16.03 1.86
CA GLY A 130 -25.07 -15.22 1.59
C GLY A 130 -23.82 -16.06 1.85
N GLY A 131 -22.86 -16.07 0.92
CA GLY A 131 -21.53 -16.62 1.14
C GLY A 131 -20.83 -15.91 2.33
N LYS A 132 -19.91 -16.61 3.02
CA LYS A 132 -19.08 -16.01 4.07
C LYS A 132 -18.49 -14.70 3.56
N ARG A 133 -18.77 -13.59 4.26
CA ARG A 133 -18.18 -12.29 3.95
C ARG A 133 -16.67 -12.44 4.00
N SER A 134 -16.01 -12.31 2.87
CA SER A 134 -14.56 -12.29 2.86
C SER A 134 -14.08 -10.98 3.48
N LYS A 135 -13.48 -11.08 4.66
CA LYS A 135 -12.77 -9.98 5.32
C LYS A 135 -11.29 -9.97 4.94
N ASP A 136 -11.00 -10.51 3.74
CA ASP A 136 -9.63 -10.48 3.22
C ASP A 136 -9.20 -9.03 3.00
N ARG A 137 -8.21 -8.64 3.78
CA ARG A 137 -7.70 -7.28 3.71
C ARG A 137 -6.25 -7.27 3.26
N ILE A 138 -5.87 -6.14 2.67
CA ILE A 138 -4.51 -5.72 2.42
C ILE A 138 -4.28 -4.36 3.05
N THR A 139 -3.04 -4.03 3.34
CA THR A 139 -2.61 -2.67 3.64
C THR A 139 -1.91 -2.10 2.42
N VAL A 140 -2.21 -0.86 2.08
CA VAL A 140 -1.68 -0.19 0.90
C VAL A 140 -1.05 1.13 1.33
N LEU A 141 0.25 1.29 1.07
CA LEU A 141 0.93 2.57 1.20
C LEU A 141 0.78 3.33 -0.11
N VAL A 142 0.32 4.55 -0.02
CA VAL A 142 0.15 5.49 -1.12
C VAL A 142 0.92 6.78 -0.86
N GLY A 143 1.34 7.44 -1.92
CA GLY A 143 2.05 8.69 -1.81
C GLY A 143 1.93 9.51 -3.09
N ALA A 144 1.80 10.83 -2.94
CA ALA A 144 1.79 11.78 -4.04
C ALA A 144 2.47 13.08 -3.63
N ASN A 145 2.97 13.82 -4.61
CA ASN A 145 3.55 15.14 -4.38
C ASN A 145 2.48 16.23 -4.37
N MET A 146 2.85 17.39 -3.84
CA MET A 146 1.95 18.50 -3.55
C MET A 146 1.30 19.09 -4.82
N ASP A 147 2.03 19.14 -5.95
CA ASP A 147 1.49 19.61 -7.22
C ASP A 147 0.70 18.54 -7.99
N GLY A 148 0.64 17.31 -7.48
CA GLY A 148 -0.10 16.19 -8.07
C GLY A 148 0.53 15.61 -9.35
N SER A 149 1.71 16.09 -9.76
CA SER A 149 2.37 15.64 -10.99
C SER A 149 2.97 14.24 -10.87
N GLU A 150 3.29 13.79 -9.65
CA GLU A 150 3.91 12.49 -9.41
C GLU A 150 3.18 11.73 -8.29
N LYS A 151 2.77 10.52 -8.62
CA LYS A 151 2.24 9.52 -7.68
C LYS A 151 3.26 8.40 -7.54
N LEU A 152 3.55 8.03 -6.30
CA LEU A 152 4.48 6.95 -6.01
C LEU A 152 3.87 5.59 -6.38
N LYS A 153 4.72 4.64 -6.75
CA LYS A 153 4.30 3.25 -6.92
C LYS A 153 3.81 2.71 -5.59
N MET A 154 2.58 2.22 -5.55
CA MET A 154 1.99 1.70 -4.32
C MET A 154 2.76 0.51 -3.77
N VAL A 155 2.84 0.44 -2.44
CA VAL A 155 3.29 -0.75 -1.72
C VAL A 155 2.07 -1.45 -1.14
N VAL A 156 1.96 -2.74 -1.38
CA VAL A 156 0.85 -3.55 -0.85
C VAL A 156 1.39 -4.63 0.07
N VAL A 157 0.85 -4.69 1.27
CA VAL A 157 1.15 -5.74 2.24
C VAL A 157 -0.03 -6.68 2.33
N GLY A 158 0.18 -7.94 1.95
CA GLY A 158 -0.81 -9.01 2.05
C GLY A 158 -0.46 -10.03 3.12
N LYS A 159 -1.30 -11.06 3.30
CA LYS A 159 -1.06 -12.11 4.29
C LYS A 159 -0.07 -13.19 3.82
N SER A 160 -0.14 -13.56 2.56
CA SER A 160 0.65 -14.66 2.00
C SER A 160 1.86 -14.15 1.24
N LYS A 161 3.04 -14.71 1.49
CA LYS A 161 4.28 -14.43 0.75
C LYS A 161 4.18 -14.88 -0.72
N HIS A 162 3.48 -15.97 -0.97
CA HIS A 162 3.32 -16.58 -2.29
C HIS A 162 1.84 -16.86 -2.62
N PRO A 163 1.02 -15.81 -2.89
CA PRO A 163 -0.36 -16.03 -3.29
C PRO A 163 -0.44 -16.90 -4.54
N ARG A 164 -1.39 -17.85 -4.58
CA ARG A 164 -1.54 -18.77 -5.73
C ARG A 164 -1.77 -18.02 -7.04
N CYS A 165 -2.48 -16.89 -7.01
CA CYS A 165 -2.75 -16.06 -8.18
C CYS A 165 -1.49 -15.37 -8.75
N PHE A 166 -0.36 -15.36 -8.02
CA PHE A 166 0.92 -14.83 -8.53
C PHE A 166 1.76 -15.85 -9.27
N LYS A 167 1.33 -17.13 -9.28
CA LYS A 167 2.07 -18.19 -9.99
C LYS A 167 2.19 -17.87 -11.48
N GLY A 168 3.43 -17.79 -11.97
CA GLY A 168 3.72 -17.45 -13.38
C GLY A 168 3.68 -15.96 -13.72
N VAL A 169 3.32 -15.09 -12.78
CA VAL A 169 3.38 -13.64 -12.96
C VAL A 169 4.83 -13.18 -12.83
N ARG A 170 5.33 -12.44 -13.83
CA ARG A 170 6.71 -11.94 -13.85
C ARG A 170 6.86 -10.56 -13.23
N MET A 171 5.82 -9.73 -13.32
CA MET A 171 5.81 -8.36 -12.82
C MET A 171 4.45 -8.06 -12.20
N LEU A 172 4.47 -7.49 -11.01
CA LEU A 172 3.28 -6.96 -10.35
C LEU A 172 3.17 -5.45 -10.60
N PRO A 173 1.95 -4.92 -10.68
CA PRO A 173 1.74 -3.47 -10.86
C PRO A 173 2.13 -2.65 -9.61
N VAL A 174 2.34 -3.31 -8.48
CA VAL A 174 2.69 -2.74 -7.19
C VAL A 174 3.98 -3.35 -6.64
N THR A 175 4.57 -2.77 -5.61
CA THR A 175 5.58 -3.43 -4.78
C THR A 175 4.85 -4.25 -3.73
N TYR A 176 5.06 -5.57 -3.72
CA TYR A 176 4.30 -6.48 -2.84
C TYR A 176 5.18 -7.03 -1.73
N HIS A 177 4.69 -6.91 -0.50
CA HIS A 177 5.23 -7.53 0.69
C HIS A 177 4.16 -8.38 1.39
N ALA A 178 4.57 -9.20 2.34
CA ALA A 178 3.63 -10.04 3.08
C ALA A 178 4.06 -10.19 4.53
N ASN A 179 3.06 -10.19 5.42
CA ASN A 179 3.18 -10.70 6.78
C ASN A 179 1.83 -11.28 7.22
N GLY A 180 1.83 -12.12 8.26
CA GLY A 180 0.64 -12.86 8.70
C GLY A 180 -0.60 -12.03 8.99
N LYS A 181 -0.43 -10.74 9.32
CA LYS A 181 -1.53 -9.81 9.63
C LYS A 181 -1.84 -8.84 8.49
N ALA A 182 -1.06 -8.85 7.41
CA ALA A 182 -1.12 -7.88 6.32
C ALA A 182 -1.05 -6.43 6.85
N TRP A 183 -0.11 -6.14 7.75
CA TRP A 183 0.14 -4.81 8.33
C TRP A 183 1.47 -4.24 7.83
N MET A 184 1.56 -2.92 7.74
CA MET A 184 2.84 -2.26 7.56
C MET A 184 3.71 -2.49 8.79
N THR A 185 4.97 -2.85 8.57
CA THR A 185 5.98 -2.98 9.62
C THR A 185 7.12 -2.01 9.37
N GLN A 186 7.89 -1.72 10.41
CA GLN A 186 9.03 -0.83 10.28
C GLN A 186 10.06 -1.34 9.26
N ALA A 187 10.29 -2.66 9.21
CA ALA A 187 11.23 -3.25 8.25
C ALA A 187 10.76 -3.09 6.80
N ILE A 188 9.46 -3.29 6.53
CA ILE A 188 8.88 -3.07 5.20
C ILE A 188 8.98 -1.59 4.81
N PHE A 189 8.61 -0.68 5.71
CA PHE A 189 8.69 0.75 5.47
C PHE A 189 10.13 1.22 5.22
N GLU A 190 11.08 0.80 6.05
CA GLU A 190 12.50 1.15 5.87
C GLU A 190 13.06 0.61 4.55
N THR A 191 12.73 -0.63 4.18
CA THR A 191 13.18 -1.23 2.92
C THR A 191 12.69 -0.42 1.73
N TRP A 192 11.39 -0.12 1.68
CA TRP A 192 10.79 0.70 0.66
C TRP A 192 11.37 2.11 0.61
N LEU A 193 11.52 2.76 1.76
CA LEU A 193 12.06 4.13 1.84
C LEU A 193 13.48 4.21 1.29
N ARG A 194 14.32 3.20 1.55
CA ARG A 194 15.68 3.11 1.00
C ARG A 194 15.69 2.85 -0.51
N GLU A 195 14.68 2.18 -1.05
CA GLU A 195 14.51 2.00 -2.49
C GLU A 195 14.12 3.33 -3.15
N GLU A 196 13.19 4.06 -2.57
CA GLU A 196 12.81 5.39 -3.06
C GLU A 196 13.97 6.39 -2.92
N ASP A 197 14.74 6.37 -1.83
CA ASP A 197 15.91 7.22 -1.65
C ASP A 197 16.96 6.99 -2.76
N ARG A 198 17.19 5.73 -3.13
CA ARG A 198 18.06 5.39 -4.26
C ARG A 198 17.50 5.90 -5.59
N ARG A 199 16.18 5.79 -5.79
CA ARG A 199 15.48 6.30 -6.99
C ARG A 199 15.64 7.80 -7.13
N PHE A 200 15.38 8.57 -6.08
CA PHE A 200 15.55 10.02 -6.10
C PHE A 200 17.02 10.44 -6.20
N ALA A 201 17.93 9.69 -5.59
CA ALA A 201 19.37 9.93 -5.75
C ALA A 201 19.85 9.77 -7.20
N GLN A 202 19.33 8.76 -7.93
CA GLN A 202 19.61 8.57 -9.36
C GLN A 202 19.07 9.73 -10.22
N GLN A 203 18.00 10.38 -9.78
CA GLN A 203 17.41 11.56 -10.43
C GLN A 203 18.10 12.87 -10.01
N ASN A 204 19.08 12.83 -9.11
CA ASN A 204 19.69 14.02 -8.47
C ASN A 204 18.66 14.94 -7.81
N ARG A 205 17.55 14.40 -7.31
CA ARG A 205 16.50 15.16 -6.64
C ARG A 205 16.62 15.03 -5.12
N LYS A 206 16.33 16.13 -4.44
CA LYS A 206 16.15 16.16 -2.99
C LYS A 206 14.67 16.39 -2.71
N VAL A 207 14.07 15.48 -1.99
CA VAL A 207 12.64 15.50 -1.71
C VAL A 207 12.38 15.38 -0.21
N ILE A 208 11.22 15.84 0.22
CA ILE A 208 10.76 15.67 1.59
C ILE A 208 9.52 14.78 1.60
N PHE A 209 9.53 13.78 2.46
CA PHE A 209 8.40 12.89 2.71
C PHE A 209 7.77 13.24 4.05
N ILE A 210 6.53 13.68 4.02
CA ILE A 210 5.72 14.01 5.18
C ILE A 210 4.89 12.80 5.54
N VAL A 211 5.04 12.30 6.75
CA VAL A 211 4.42 11.07 7.27
C VAL A 211 3.84 11.31 8.64
N ASP A 212 2.87 10.49 9.05
CA ASP A 212 2.37 10.48 10.42
C ASP A 212 3.36 9.79 11.38
N GLN A 213 3.07 9.88 12.68
CA GLN A 213 3.85 9.22 13.71
C GLN A 213 3.30 7.82 14.04
N CYS A 214 3.07 6.99 13.01
CA CYS A 214 2.65 5.62 13.28
C CYS A 214 3.85 4.74 13.73
N PRO A 215 3.61 3.66 14.50
CA PRO A 215 4.68 2.78 14.97
C PRO A 215 5.51 2.13 13.85
N ALA A 216 4.95 2.02 12.65
CA ALA A 216 5.66 1.50 11.48
C ALA A 216 6.64 2.51 10.86
N HIS A 217 6.49 3.81 11.14
CA HIS A 217 7.33 4.88 10.59
C HIS A 217 8.48 5.21 11.55
N GLY A 218 9.48 4.34 11.60
CA GLY A 218 10.70 4.60 12.39
C GLY A 218 11.58 5.68 11.74
N GLN A 219 12.40 6.33 12.57
CA GLN A 219 13.47 7.17 12.04
C GLN A 219 14.47 6.31 11.29
N VAL A 220 14.74 6.66 10.03
CA VAL A 220 15.69 5.96 9.16
C VAL A 220 16.89 6.86 8.90
N ASP A 221 18.05 6.42 9.39
CA ASP A 221 19.30 7.16 9.23
C ASP A 221 19.92 6.98 7.85
N ARG A 222 20.78 7.93 7.46
CA ARG A 222 21.65 7.88 6.27
C ARG A 222 20.89 7.88 4.94
N LEU A 223 19.72 8.49 4.87
CA LEU A 223 19.07 8.81 3.62
C LEU A 223 19.86 9.91 2.90
N LYS A 224 19.97 9.81 1.57
CA LYS A 224 20.78 10.71 0.74
C LYS A 224 19.94 11.78 0.05
N SER A 225 18.75 11.43 -0.36
CA SER A 225 17.87 12.26 -1.20
C SER A 225 16.51 12.54 -0.57
N ILE A 226 16.09 11.71 0.37
CA ILE A 226 14.83 11.87 1.08
C ILE A 226 15.09 12.45 2.47
N SER A 227 14.36 13.51 2.82
CA SER A 227 14.22 13.98 4.19
C SER A 227 12.87 13.52 4.73
N LEU A 228 12.84 12.89 5.91
CA LEU A 228 11.59 12.54 6.58
C LEU A 228 11.15 13.63 7.52
N GLU A 229 9.91 14.05 7.38
CA GLU A 229 9.25 14.99 8.29
C GLU A 229 8.03 14.31 8.92
N PHE A 230 7.98 14.30 10.23
CA PHE A 230 6.89 13.71 10.98
C PHE A 230 5.86 14.78 11.36
N LEU A 231 4.60 14.53 11.03
CA LEU A 231 3.50 15.37 11.48
C LEU A 231 3.40 15.35 13.02
N PRO A 232 2.93 16.42 13.65
CA PRO A 232 2.66 16.42 15.09
C PRO A 232 1.71 15.28 15.49
N PRO A 233 1.85 14.73 16.69
CA PRO A 233 0.96 13.65 17.17
C PRO A 233 -0.51 14.05 17.08
N ASN A 234 -1.35 13.12 16.63
CA ASN A 234 -2.80 13.29 16.50
C ASN A 234 -3.24 14.43 15.54
N ALA A 235 -2.37 14.93 14.68
CA ALA A 235 -2.68 16.04 13.76
C ALA A 235 -3.19 15.56 12.38
N THR A 236 -3.14 14.27 12.08
CA THR A 236 -3.40 13.67 10.76
C THR A 236 -4.76 14.08 10.19
N ALA A 237 -5.82 14.01 11.00
CA ALA A 237 -7.18 14.40 10.59
C ALA A 237 -7.31 15.86 10.10
N ILE A 238 -6.33 16.73 10.40
CA ILE A 238 -6.38 18.16 10.03
C ILE A 238 -5.33 18.49 8.97
N ILE A 239 -4.10 17.99 9.11
CA ILE A 239 -2.97 18.45 8.32
C ILE A 239 -2.30 17.37 7.46
N GLN A 240 -2.85 16.14 7.38
CA GLN A 240 -2.35 15.09 6.50
C GLN A 240 -3.11 15.09 5.17
N PRO A 241 -2.50 15.50 4.04
CA PRO A 241 -3.17 15.59 2.75
C PRO A 241 -3.84 14.29 2.29
N MET A 242 -3.22 13.12 2.53
CA MET A 242 -3.79 11.82 2.16
C MET A 242 -5.15 11.58 2.82
N ASP A 243 -5.28 11.98 4.09
CA ASP A 243 -6.53 11.88 4.87
C ASP A 243 -7.57 12.93 4.50
N GLN A 244 -7.17 14.04 3.84
CA GLN A 244 -8.09 15.11 3.42
C GLN A 244 -8.94 14.72 2.21
N GLY A 245 -8.89 13.47 1.75
CA GLY A 245 -9.74 12.96 0.69
C GLY A 245 -9.06 12.16 -0.41
N ILE A 246 -7.74 12.14 -0.50
CA ILE A 246 -7.02 11.36 -1.54
C ILE A 246 -7.30 9.87 -1.37
N ILE A 247 -7.12 9.34 -0.16
CA ILE A 247 -7.39 7.94 0.18
C ILE A 247 -8.86 7.61 -0.02
N GLN A 248 -9.77 8.50 0.40
CA GLN A 248 -11.20 8.30 0.22
C GLN A 248 -11.57 8.23 -1.28
N ASN A 249 -11.05 9.14 -2.09
CA ASN A 249 -11.28 9.14 -3.54
C ASN A 249 -10.75 7.85 -4.20
N LEU A 250 -9.55 7.39 -3.81
CA LEU A 250 -9.01 6.11 -4.28
C LEU A 250 -9.93 4.93 -3.94
N LYS A 251 -10.44 4.87 -2.70
CA LYS A 251 -11.37 3.82 -2.28
C LYS A 251 -12.68 3.85 -3.08
N VAL A 252 -13.23 5.03 -3.33
CA VAL A 252 -14.43 5.22 -4.16
C VAL A 252 -14.19 4.69 -5.58
N LEU A 253 -13.10 5.10 -6.23
CA LEU A 253 -12.73 4.65 -7.58
C LEU A 253 -12.51 3.14 -7.63
N TYR A 254 -11.84 2.56 -6.64
CA TYR A 254 -11.66 1.11 -6.52
C TYR A 254 -13.01 0.39 -6.42
N ARG A 255 -13.89 0.83 -5.51
CA ARG A 255 -15.22 0.24 -5.31
C ARG A 255 -16.10 0.32 -6.56
N ARG A 256 -16.06 1.45 -7.25
CA ARG A 256 -16.75 1.62 -8.53
C ARG A 256 -16.31 0.59 -9.57
N GLN A 257 -15.02 0.39 -9.76
CA GLN A 257 -14.48 -0.60 -10.71
C GLN A 257 -14.82 -2.05 -10.31
N VAL A 258 -14.84 -2.35 -9.02
CA VAL A 258 -15.31 -3.65 -8.49
C VAL A 258 -16.77 -3.90 -8.85
N LEU A 259 -17.66 -2.90 -8.66
CA LEU A 259 -19.08 -2.99 -9.02
C LEU A 259 -19.29 -3.14 -10.53
N GLN A 260 -18.58 -2.36 -11.35
CA GLN A 260 -18.62 -2.49 -12.82
C GLN A 260 -18.25 -3.90 -13.27
N ARG A 261 -17.18 -4.47 -12.70
CA ARG A 261 -16.76 -5.83 -13.00
C ARG A 261 -17.79 -6.88 -12.55
N MET A 262 -18.43 -6.65 -11.40
CA MET A 262 -19.50 -7.52 -10.90
C MET A 262 -20.69 -7.55 -11.86
N LEU A 263 -21.14 -6.39 -12.35
CA LEU A 263 -22.20 -6.28 -13.35
C LEU A 263 -21.84 -7.03 -14.65
N LEU A 264 -20.63 -6.80 -15.17
CA LEU A 264 -20.16 -7.51 -16.37
C LEU A 264 -20.13 -9.03 -16.19
N CYS A 265 -19.80 -9.54 -15.01
CA CYS A 265 -19.87 -10.98 -14.72
C CYS A 265 -21.32 -11.47 -14.70
N ALA A 266 -22.23 -10.72 -14.08
CA ALA A 266 -23.66 -11.06 -14.02
C ALA A 266 -24.28 -11.11 -15.42
N ASP A 267 -24.03 -10.11 -16.27
CA ASP A 267 -24.52 -10.04 -17.65
C ASP A 267 -24.02 -11.22 -18.50
N ASN A 268 -22.79 -11.64 -18.25
CA ASN A 268 -22.16 -12.77 -18.96
C ASN A 268 -22.42 -14.13 -18.28
N LYS A 269 -23.28 -14.21 -17.24
CA LYS A 269 -23.57 -15.43 -16.47
C LYS A 269 -22.32 -16.12 -15.94
N LYS A 270 -21.32 -15.35 -15.53
CA LYS A 270 -20.08 -15.81 -14.92
C LYS A 270 -20.11 -15.53 -13.42
N ASP A 271 -19.53 -16.45 -12.66
CA ASP A 271 -19.34 -16.21 -11.23
C ASP A 271 -18.39 -15.04 -11.01
N TYR A 272 -18.80 -14.14 -10.11
CA TYR A 272 -17.95 -13.02 -9.70
C TYR A 272 -16.91 -13.52 -8.70
N ASN A 273 -15.65 -13.42 -9.05
CA ASN A 273 -14.55 -13.67 -8.13
C ASN A 273 -13.42 -12.67 -8.42
N VAL A 274 -12.94 -12.00 -7.37
CA VAL A 274 -11.76 -11.12 -7.43
C VAL A 274 -10.66 -11.76 -6.58
N ASP A 275 -9.66 -12.31 -7.25
CA ASP A 275 -8.42 -12.72 -6.60
C ASP A 275 -7.54 -11.52 -6.28
N LEU A 276 -6.48 -11.74 -5.50
CA LEU A 276 -5.57 -10.67 -5.11
C LEU A 276 -4.91 -9.99 -6.32
N LEU A 277 -4.50 -10.74 -7.34
CA LEU A 277 -3.88 -10.18 -8.53
C LEU A 277 -4.83 -9.24 -9.29
N SER A 278 -6.06 -9.66 -9.49
CA SER A 278 -7.11 -8.82 -10.09
C SER A 278 -7.37 -7.56 -9.26
N ALA A 279 -7.39 -7.71 -7.93
CA ALA A 279 -7.55 -6.58 -7.02
C ALA A 279 -6.39 -5.58 -7.14
N LEU A 280 -5.14 -6.05 -7.27
CA LEU A 280 -3.98 -5.19 -7.47
C LEU A 280 -4.06 -4.39 -8.79
N HIS A 281 -4.53 -5.02 -9.86
CA HIS A 281 -4.74 -4.31 -11.14
C HIS A 281 -5.86 -3.27 -11.05
N ILE A 282 -6.98 -3.61 -10.42
CA ILE A 282 -8.08 -2.65 -10.18
C ILE A 282 -7.59 -1.48 -9.35
N LEU A 283 -6.82 -1.76 -8.28
CA LEU A 283 -6.30 -0.74 -7.38
C LEU A 283 -5.31 0.20 -8.08
N THR A 284 -4.42 -0.34 -8.91
CA THR A 284 -3.47 0.47 -9.67
C THR A 284 -4.19 1.39 -10.66
N ASN A 285 -5.17 0.84 -11.38
CA ASN A 285 -5.97 1.65 -12.31
C ASN A 285 -6.77 2.74 -11.54
N ALA A 286 -7.34 2.41 -10.39
CA ALA A 286 -8.01 3.40 -9.55
C ALA A 286 -7.06 4.50 -9.07
N TRP A 287 -5.81 4.15 -8.71
CA TRP A 287 -4.79 5.12 -8.31
C TRP A 287 -4.40 6.06 -9.46
N GLU A 288 -4.25 5.53 -10.66
CA GLU A 288 -4.00 6.33 -11.86
C GLU A 288 -5.15 7.31 -12.15
N CYS A 289 -6.39 6.89 -11.90
CA CYS A 289 -7.60 7.70 -12.10
C CYS A 289 -7.78 8.83 -11.06
N VAL A 290 -7.07 8.83 -9.93
CA VAL A 290 -7.12 9.97 -8.99
C VAL A 290 -6.60 11.21 -9.69
N LYS A 291 -7.43 12.25 -9.80
CA LYS A 291 -7.11 13.48 -10.54
C LYS A 291 -6.02 14.30 -9.84
N VAL A 292 -5.20 14.99 -10.63
CA VAL A 292 -4.22 15.97 -10.15
C VAL A 292 -4.88 17.04 -9.28
N SER A 293 -6.02 17.56 -9.74
CA SER A 293 -6.80 18.58 -9.01
C SER A 293 -7.30 18.09 -7.64
N THR A 294 -7.62 16.78 -7.51
CA THR A 294 -7.99 16.19 -6.22
C THR A 294 -6.80 16.22 -5.26
N VAL A 295 -5.62 15.83 -5.73
CA VAL A 295 -4.39 15.85 -4.92
C VAL A 295 -4.09 17.28 -4.46
N GLN A 296 -4.05 18.24 -5.38
CA GLN A 296 -3.77 19.64 -5.09
C GLN A 296 -4.75 20.23 -4.06
N ARG A 297 -6.06 19.97 -4.22
CA ARG A 297 -7.09 20.43 -3.27
C ARG A 297 -6.90 19.83 -1.86
N CYS A 298 -6.53 18.57 -1.76
CA CYS A 298 -6.28 17.93 -0.46
C CYS A 298 -5.04 18.51 0.23
N PHE A 299 -3.98 18.79 -0.51
CA PHE A 299 -2.82 19.51 0.02
C PHE A 299 -3.19 20.94 0.46
N HIS A 300 -3.97 21.65 -0.37
CA HIS A 300 -4.46 22.99 0.00
C HIS A 300 -5.31 22.93 1.28
N HIS A 301 -6.25 21.99 1.39
CA HIS A 301 -7.10 21.83 2.56
C HIS A 301 -6.31 21.51 3.84
N ALA A 302 -5.21 20.79 3.72
CA ALA A 302 -4.27 20.50 4.80
C ALA A 302 -3.36 21.71 5.15
N GLY A 303 -3.45 22.82 4.41
CA GLY A 303 -2.68 24.04 4.66
C GLY A 303 -1.34 24.14 3.93
N PHE A 304 -1.08 23.26 2.95
CA PHE A 304 0.20 23.22 2.21
C PHE A 304 0.28 24.17 1.01
N SER A 305 -0.75 24.89 0.68
CA SER A 305 -0.77 25.73 -0.52
C SER A 305 -0.42 27.17 -0.26
N ILE A 306 0.36 27.77 -1.18
CA ILE A 306 0.64 29.21 -1.25
C ILE A 306 -0.28 29.92 -2.26
N GLN A 307 -0.93 29.18 -3.17
CA GLN A 307 -1.81 29.73 -4.22
C GLN A 307 -3.24 29.16 -4.08
N GLU A 308 -4.24 30.00 -4.33
CA GLU A 308 -5.65 29.58 -4.37
C GLU A 308 -5.85 28.62 -5.56
N VAL A 309 -6.33 27.43 -5.25
CA VAL A 309 -6.78 26.45 -6.26
C VAL A 309 -8.26 26.76 -6.56
N LEU A 310 -8.54 27.08 -7.82
CA LEU A 310 -9.93 27.31 -8.26
C LEU A 310 -10.74 26.01 -8.14
N PRO A 311 -11.97 26.06 -7.60
CA PRO A 311 -12.81 24.88 -7.48
C PRO A 311 -13.38 24.48 -8.84
N ASP A 312 -13.09 23.25 -9.28
CA ASP A 312 -13.83 22.56 -10.36
C ASP A 312 -15.07 21.89 -9.74
N GLU A 313 -16.16 22.63 -9.57
CA GLU A 313 -17.40 22.09 -8.98
C GLU A 313 -18.12 21.10 -9.90
N GLU A 314 -18.04 21.27 -11.23
CA GLU A 314 -18.82 20.51 -12.20
C GLU A 314 -18.38 19.04 -12.34
N ASP A 315 -17.07 18.75 -12.26
CA ASP A 315 -16.52 17.40 -12.44
C ASP A 315 -16.88 16.43 -11.30
N ASN A 316 -17.06 16.93 -10.07
CA ASN A 316 -17.37 16.08 -8.91
C ASN A 316 -18.84 15.63 -8.87
N ILE A 317 -19.75 16.44 -9.40
CA ILE A 317 -21.20 16.14 -9.42
C ILE A 317 -21.47 15.00 -10.40
N ALA A 318 -20.92 15.06 -11.61
CA ALA A 318 -21.10 14.02 -12.62
C ALA A 318 -20.56 12.64 -12.20
N GLU A 319 -19.38 12.60 -11.57
CA GLU A 319 -18.78 11.35 -11.07
C GLU A 319 -19.59 10.74 -9.91
N ALA A 320 -20.15 11.59 -9.04
CA ALA A 320 -21.00 11.15 -7.94
C ALA A 320 -22.32 10.57 -8.46
N GLU A 321 -22.97 11.24 -9.40
CA GLU A 321 -24.24 10.78 -10.01
C GLU A 321 -24.04 9.43 -10.75
N GLU A 322 -22.97 9.28 -11.52
CA GLU A 322 -22.67 8.02 -12.20
C GLU A 322 -22.39 6.87 -11.23
N ALA A 323 -21.70 7.14 -10.12
CA ALA A 323 -21.47 6.16 -9.07
C ALA A 323 -22.76 5.77 -8.35
N ASP A 324 -23.69 6.71 -8.11
CA ASP A 324 -25.02 6.43 -7.53
C ASP A 324 -25.87 5.58 -8.46
N ILE A 325 -25.88 5.87 -9.76
CA ILE A 325 -26.59 5.06 -10.76
C ILE A 325 -26.03 3.62 -10.77
N LEU A 326 -24.70 3.46 -10.81
CA LEU A 326 -24.05 2.15 -10.81
C LEU A 326 -24.35 1.36 -9.53
N PHE A 327 -24.26 2.03 -8.37
CA PHE A 327 -24.56 1.40 -7.09
C PHE A 327 -26.01 0.95 -7.00
N SER A 328 -26.95 1.78 -7.48
CA SER A 328 -28.38 1.45 -7.50
C SER A 328 -28.70 0.27 -8.40
N GLN A 329 -28.00 0.11 -9.53
CA GLN A 329 -28.13 -1.06 -10.42
C GLN A 329 -27.72 -2.36 -9.74
N VAL A 330 -26.70 -2.31 -8.87
CA VAL A 330 -26.17 -3.51 -8.19
C VAL A 330 -26.97 -3.84 -6.93
N THR A 331 -27.39 -2.85 -6.14
CA THR A 331 -27.92 -3.10 -4.79
C THR A 331 -29.42 -2.95 -4.69
N GLN A 332 -30.04 -2.07 -5.49
CA GLN A 332 -31.49 -1.71 -5.45
C GLN A 332 -32.03 -1.55 -4.01
N SER A 333 -31.17 -1.28 -3.02
CA SER A 333 -31.48 -1.29 -1.59
C SER A 333 -31.63 0.13 -1.06
N THR A 334 -32.71 0.38 -0.33
CA THR A 334 -32.96 1.67 0.33
C THR A 334 -32.30 1.80 1.71
N SER A 335 -31.78 0.71 2.28
CA SER A 335 -31.26 0.67 3.66
C SER A 335 -29.75 0.50 3.79
N PHE A 336 -29.02 0.36 2.68
CA PHE A 336 -27.57 0.32 2.60
C PHE A 336 -27.18 1.28 1.49
N THR A 337 -26.49 2.34 1.86
CA THR A 337 -26.15 3.42 0.95
C THR A 337 -24.81 3.16 0.25
N ARG A 338 -24.56 3.89 -0.83
CA ARG A 338 -23.23 3.92 -1.47
C ARG A 338 -22.16 4.33 -0.47
N GLU A 339 -22.44 5.30 0.36
CA GLU A 339 -21.52 5.80 1.40
C GLU A 339 -21.15 4.70 2.41
N ASP A 340 -22.11 3.86 2.82
CA ASP A 340 -21.83 2.69 3.67
C ASP A 340 -20.88 1.69 3.03
N TYR A 341 -20.94 1.55 1.69
CA TYR A 341 -20.05 0.65 0.94
C TYR A 341 -18.64 1.23 0.78
N GLU A 342 -18.56 2.52 0.49
CA GLU A 342 -17.30 3.24 0.32
C GLU A 342 -16.51 3.38 1.62
N THR A 343 -17.21 3.48 2.76
CA THR A 343 -16.62 3.65 4.09
C THR A 343 -16.40 2.34 4.86
N LEU A 344 -16.67 1.18 4.24
CA LEU A 344 -16.48 -0.15 4.85
C LEU A 344 -15.09 -0.35 5.48
N ASP A 345 -14.08 0.30 4.90
CA ASP A 345 -12.67 0.18 5.29
C ASP A 345 -12.17 1.39 6.11
N ALA A 346 -13.06 2.32 6.49
CA ALA A 346 -12.63 3.58 7.11
C ALA A 346 -11.87 3.38 8.43
N ASN A 347 -12.22 2.32 9.18
CA ASN A 347 -11.63 2.04 10.51
C ASN A 347 -10.75 0.79 10.49
N VAL A 348 -10.19 0.41 9.35
CA VAL A 348 -9.31 -0.76 9.26
C VAL A 348 -7.92 -0.36 9.71
N ALA A 349 -7.44 -0.96 10.80
CA ALA A 349 -6.08 -0.73 11.28
C ALA A 349 -5.05 -1.16 10.21
N THR A 350 -4.09 -0.31 9.90
CA THR A 350 -3.04 -0.50 8.87
C THR A 350 -1.71 -0.88 9.49
N CYS A 351 -1.49 -0.42 10.71
CA CYS A 351 -0.32 -0.71 11.52
C CYS A 351 -0.76 -0.93 12.97
N ARG A 352 0.10 -1.51 13.76
CA ARG A 352 -0.04 -1.69 15.20
C ARG A 352 1.34 -1.83 15.79
N GLU A 353 1.47 -1.58 17.09
CA GLU A 353 2.64 -2.07 17.83
C GLU A 353 2.68 -3.59 17.70
N ASP A 354 3.76 -4.12 17.12
CA ASP A 354 3.93 -5.57 17.04
C ASP A 354 4.14 -6.12 18.44
N SER A 355 3.57 -7.29 18.67
CA SER A 355 3.85 -8.02 19.91
C SER A 355 5.32 -8.46 19.92
N LEU A 356 5.84 -8.75 21.10
CA LEU A 356 7.23 -9.21 21.22
C LEU A 356 7.47 -10.50 20.42
N GLU A 357 6.47 -11.39 20.35
CA GLU A 357 6.53 -12.62 19.55
C GLU A 357 6.69 -12.32 18.06
N GLU A 358 6.00 -11.30 17.56
CA GLU A 358 6.09 -10.86 16.17
C GLU A 358 7.45 -10.28 15.85
N LEU A 359 8.03 -9.50 16.76
CA LEU A 359 9.40 -8.98 16.63
C LEU A 359 10.45 -10.09 16.60
N ILE A 360 10.28 -11.11 17.44
CA ILE A 360 11.16 -12.27 17.46
C ILE A 360 11.06 -13.05 16.14
N ALA A 361 9.85 -13.33 15.68
CA ALA A 361 9.61 -14.06 14.43
C ALA A 361 10.17 -13.30 13.21
N GLU A 362 10.07 -11.96 13.18
CA GLU A 362 10.64 -11.14 12.10
C GLU A 362 12.17 -11.22 12.05
N VAL A 363 12.84 -11.26 13.20
CA VAL A 363 14.32 -11.37 13.28
C VAL A 363 14.79 -12.78 12.97
N GLN A 364 14.01 -13.80 13.33
CA GLN A 364 14.35 -15.21 13.11
C GLN A 364 13.96 -15.71 11.70
N ASP A 365 13.37 -14.86 10.85
CA ASP A 365 12.86 -15.20 9.51
C ASP A 365 11.86 -16.38 9.53
N GLU A 366 11.21 -16.62 10.69
CA GLU A 366 10.17 -17.63 10.83
C GLU A 366 8.89 -17.14 10.12
N ASP A 367 8.42 -17.95 9.17
CA ASP A 367 7.19 -17.67 8.41
C ASP A 367 5.97 -17.90 9.34
N PRO A 368 5.27 -16.86 9.84
CA PRO A 368 4.15 -17.04 10.76
C PRO A 368 2.91 -17.69 10.11
N CYS A 369 3.01 -18.07 8.84
CA CYS A 369 1.92 -18.66 8.06
C CYS A 369 1.72 -20.17 8.23
N SER A 370 2.38 -20.85 9.19
CA SER A 370 2.20 -22.29 9.41
C SER A 370 0.99 -22.68 10.27
N SER A 371 0.27 -21.73 10.86
CA SER A 371 -0.95 -22.01 11.64
C SER A 371 -2.20 -21.82 10.77
N GLY A 372 -2.67 -22.90 10.27
CA GLY A 372 -3.96 -23.42 9.83
C GLY A 372 -5.21 -22.53 9.83
N ASP A 373 -5.18 -21.34 9.22
CA ASP A 373 -6.40 -20.78 8.68
C ASP A 373 -6.61 -21.39 7.28
N GLU A 374 -7.65 -22.21 7.15
CA GLU A 374 -8.12 -22.71 5.84
C GLU A 374 -8.45 -21.50 4.95
N MET A 375 -7.45 -21.04 4.22
CA MET A 375 -7.64 -20.05 3.18
C MET A 375 -8.54 -20.66 2.12
N VAL A 376 -9.73 -20.06 1.95
CA VAL A 376 -10.60 -20.31 0.79
C VAL A 376 -9.71 -20.30 -0.45
N CYS A 377 -9.66 -21.44 -1.14
CA CYS A 377 -8.77 -21.64 -2.27
C CYS A 377 -9.13 -20.65 -3.38
N ASP A 378 -8.29 -19.63 -3.58
CA ASP A 378 -8.33 -18.86 -4.83
C ASP A 378 -8.04 -19.83 -5.98
N PRO A 379 -8.87 -19.87 -7.03
CA PRO A 379 -8.57 -20.66 -8.21
C PRO A 379 -7.20 -20.20 -8.75
N GLY A 380 -6.31 -21.17 -9.01
CA GLY A 380 -4.99 -20.88 -9.56
C GLY A 380 -5.10 -20.08 -10.88
N PRO A 381 -4.04 -19.36 -11.29
CA PRO A 381 -4.08 -18.53 -12.48
C PRO A 381 -4.44 -19.35 -13.70
N ILE A 382 -5.41 -18.85 -14.46
CA ILE A 382 -5.72 -19.39 -15.78
C ILE A 382 -4.53 -19.03 -16.68
N SER A 383 -3.72 -20.03 -17.06
CA SER A 383 -2.66 -19.81 -18.03
C SER A 383 -3.31 -19.52 -19.39
N VAL A 384 -3.20 -18.27 -19.84
CA VAL A 384 -3.68 -17.87 -21.18
C VAL A 384 -2.58 -18.18 -22.20
N PRO A 385 -2.82 -19.04 -23.20
CA PRO A 385 -1.88 -19.30 -24.26
C PRO A 385 -1.55 -18.01 -25.06
N ASP A 386 -0.32 -17.90 -25.57
CA ASP A 386 0.10 -16.75 -26.40
C ASP A 386 -0.83 -16.57 -27.62
N SER A 387 -1.37 -17.65 -28.18
CA SER A 387 -2.35 -17.61 -29.28
C SER A 387 -3.65 -16.93 -28.86
N ALA A 388 -4.23 -17.33 -27.74
CA ALA A 388 -5.48 -16.74 -27.25
C ALA A 388 -5.32 -15.24 -26.89
N ALA A 389 -4.17 -14.88 -26.32
CA ALA A 389 -3.88 -13.47 -26.02
C ALA A 389 -3.74 -12.63 -27.32
N ARG A 390 -3.06 -13.16 -28.34
CA ARG A 390 -2.97 -12.52 -29.66
C ARG A 390 -4.33 -12.36 -30.33
N ASP A 391 -5.15 -13.42 -30.30
CA ASP A 391 -6.47 -13.42 -30.93
C ASP A 391 -7.41 -12.41 -30.24
N ALA A 392 -7.30 -12.25 -28.92
CA ALA A 392 -7.99 -11.21 -28.17
C ALA A 392 -7.58 -9.79 -28.60
N VAL A 393 -6.29 -9.54 -28.82
CA VAL A 393 -5.81 -8.23 -29.32
C VAL A 393 -6.35 -7.95 -30.73
N ILE A 394 -6.37 -8.93 -31.64
CA ILE A 394 -6.94 -8.78 -32.96
C ILE A 394 -8.45 -8.48 -32.91
N LEU A 395 -9.16 -9.15 -32.00
CA LEU A 395 -10.59 -8.91 -31.79
C LEU A 395 -10.86 -7.48 -31.31
N LEU A 396 -10.07 -6.98 -30.35
CA LEU A 396 -10.16 -5.61 -29.86
C LEU A 396 -9.83 -4.59 -30.97
N GLN A 397 -8.81 -4.84 -31.81
CA GLN A 397 -8.51 -3.97 -32.94
C GLN A 397 -9.72 -3.83 -33.86
N ARG A 398 -10.34 -4.94 -34.27
CA ARG A 398 -11.54 -4.93 -35.11
C ARG A 398 -12.72 -4.20 -34.46
N TYR A 399 -12.89 -4.40 -33.14
CA TYR A 399 -13.95 -3.71 -32.42
C TYR A 399 -13.77 -2.18 -32.49
N PHE A 400 -12.59 -1.67 -32.16
CA PHE A 400 -12.33 -0.23 -32.18
C PHE A 400 -12.25 0.38 -33.58
N GLU A 401 -11.97 -0.41 -34.61
CA GLU A 401 -12.08 0.02 -36.01
C GLU A 401 -13.53 0.31 -36.42
N HIS A 402 -14.53 -0.35 -35.83
CA HIS A 402 -15.94 -0.20 -36.16
C HIS A 402 -16.72 0.69 -35.18
N ASP A 403 -16.42 0.65 -33.92
CA ASP A 403 -17.22 1.27 -32.84
C ASP A 403 -16.69 2.65 -32.41
N GLY A 404 -15.54 3.08 -32.91
CA GLY A 404 -14.82 4.27 -32.44
C GLY A 404 -13.79 3.91 -31.37
N GLY A 405 -13.08 4.90 -30.82
CA GLY A 405 -11.97 4.64 -29.90
C GLY A 405 -10.65 4.41 -30.63
N THR A 406 -10.44 5.16 -31.72
CA THR A 406 -9.24 5.07 -32.56
C THR A 406 -7.95 5.39 -31.80
N GLU A 407 -8.04 6.07 -30.67
CA GLU A 407 -6.92 6.36 -29.76
C GLU A 407 -6.28 5.10 -29.18
N PHE A 408 -7.01 3.97 -29.09
CA PHE A 408 -6.48 2.70 -28.58
C PHE A 408 -5.76 1.86 -29.64
N LEU A 409 -5.99 2.14 -30.94
CA LEU A 409 -5.43 1.35 -32.03
C LEU A 409 -3.89 1.31 -32.04
N PRO A 410 -3.14 2.41 -31.75
CA PRO A 410 -1.68 2.35 -31.68
C PRO A 410 -1.17 1.39 -30.60
N SER A 411 -1.79 1.38 -29.41
CA SER A 411 -1.42 0.50 -28.31
C SER A 411 -1.70 -0.96 -28.62
N LEU A 412 -2.85 -1.26 -29.22
CA LEU A 412 -3.22 -2.60 -29.67
C LEU A 412 -2.31 -3.11 -30.79
N SER A 413 -1.91 -2.22 -31.73
CA SER A 413 -0.95 -2.55 -32.79
C SER A 413 0.43 -2.89 -32.22
N ALA A 414 0.89 -2.16 -31.19
CA ALA A 414 2.12 -2.45 -30.49
C ALA A 414 2.07 -3.82 -29.78
N MET A 415 0.96 -4.14 -29.10
CA MET A 415 0.72 -5.44 -28.48
C MET A 415 0.71 -6.57 -29.52
N HIS A 416 0.03 -6.39 -30.64
CA HIS A 416 0.02 -7.38 -31.74
C HIS A 416 1.43 -7.63 -32.26
N SER A 417 2.21 -6.57 -32.50
CA SER A 417 3.59 -6.66 -32.96
C SER A 417 4.49 -7.40 -31.96
N TYR A 418 4.26 -7.24 -30.66
CA TYR A 418 4.93 -8.00 -29.61
C TYR A 418 4.66 -9.51 -29.73
N PHE A 419 3.40 -9.92 -29.88
CA PHE A 419 3.03 -11.33 -30.04
C PHE A 419 3.60 -11.95 -31.32
N VAL A 420 3.58 -11.22 -32.44
CA VAL A 420 4.19 -11.66 -33.69
C VAL A 420 5.68 -11.92 -33.51
N ARG A 421 6.42 -10.99 -32.93
CA ARG A 421 7.86 -11.17 -32.64
C ARG A 421 8.12 -12.35 -31.69
N LYS A 422 7.29 -12.52 -30.66
CA LYS A 422 7.41 -13.63 -29.70
C LYS A 422 7.17 -14.98 -30.37
N CYS A 423 6.20 -15.08 -31.28
CA CYS A 423 5.94 -16.30 -32.06
C CYS A 423 7.10 -16.59 -33.03
N TRP A 424 7.62 -15.57 -33.69
CA TRP A 424 8.75 -15.72 -34.64
C TRP A 424 10.01 -16.24 -33.93
N ASN A 425 10.33 -15.72 -32.77
CA ASN A 425 11.49 -16.16 -31.99
C ASN A 425 11.32 -17.60 -31.42
N LYS A 426 10.09 -18.12 -31.34
CA LYS A 426 9.82 -19.51 -30.92
C LYS A 426 9.77 -20.50 -32.11
N ALA A 427 9.61 -19.99 -33.33
CA ALA A 427 9.58 -20.84 -34.52
C ALA A 427 10.99 -21.43 -34.79
N LYS A 428 11.14 -22.74 -34.64
CA LYS A 428 12.33 -23.43 -35.09
C LYS A 428 12.35 -23.38 -36.62
N GLN A 429 13.42 -22.88 -37.21
CA GLN A 429 13.63 -22.92 -38.64
C GLN A 429 13.77 -24.41 -39.06
N THR A 430 12.72 -24.91 -39.71
CA THR A 430 12.76 -26.24 -40.36
C THR A 430 13.34 -26.09 -41.73
N VAL A 431 14.19 -27.01 -42.12
CA VAL A 431 14.80 -27.06 -43.45
C VAL A 431 13.71 -27.35 -44.47
N ILE A 432 13.64 -26.59 -45.57
CA ILE A 432 12.59 -26.74 -46.62
C ILE A 432 12.46 -28.19 -47.12
N THR A 433 13.57 -28.92 -47.16
CA THR A 433 13.60 -30.33 -47.54
C THR A 433 12.79 -31.26 -46.63
N SER A 434 12.45 -30.84 -45.40
CA SER A 434 11.58 -31.66 -44.51
C SER A 434 10.12 -31.68 -44.90
N PHE A 435 9.70 -30.84 -45.83
CA PHE A 435 8.32 -30.75 -46.36
C PHE A 435 8.12 -31.52 -47.67
N PHE A 436 9.20 -31.99 -48.28
CA PHE A 436 9.13 -32.78 -49.52
C PHE A 436 9.50 -34.23 -49.23
N PRO A 437 8.61 -35.19 -49.38
CA PRO A 437 9.00 -36.59 -49.29
C PRO A 437 10.03 -36.88 -50.38
N SER A 438 11.17 -37.47 -50.01
CA SER A 438 12.12 -38.04 -50.96
C SER A 438 11.42 -39.06 -51.85
N GLN A 439 11.40 -38.83 -53.16
CA GLN A 439 10.98 -39.81 -54.13
C GLN A 439 11.90 -40.99 -54.17
#